data_2ccbce73abe59131d9f2af52345c8d0d
#
_entry.id   2ccbce73abe59131d9f2af52345c8d0d
#
_cell.length_a   1.000
_cell.length_b   1.000
_cell.length_c   1.000
_cell.angle_alpha   90.00
_cell.angle_beta   90.00
_cell.angle_gamma   90.00
#
_symmetry.space_group_name_H-M   'P 1'
#
loop_
_entity.id
_entity.type
_entity.pdbx_description
1 polymer ?
#
loop_
_entity_poly.entity_id
_entity_poly.type
_entity_poly.pdbx_seq_one_letter_code
_entity_poly.pdbx_strand_id
1 'polypeptide(L)'
;MSTPFTLLAISDLHYTGLARQTLQPAMTRGELARILLKKVFLRLEHLNVKPDLVVLLGDLIADGKDREATHDLLALYSELTRTGLPFLVIPGNHDRGCDRFNEIFDVSPGLHTFGDYGFIVYDDTFEESHTTLRSESALKLTETIAKENPKLNLIALQHAPIYPPIKSHYPYRPTNATEIMESFQKNGVVLSLSGHYHKGQSLRINEGVYYHTVPSLVEEPYTFSLITLEGRKVEVQEQSLKLAFPSIVDLHCHTEHAYCATTIDTATALSLAKTLGVTMQCVSEHAFQLYFEKKYAMSGKWQKDTQEVQRVWETPSRNRMVNYRHFAEKLRSPYTKIGLEVDLYDNGKLLLAPEDAEEDLWDFLIGSIHFIHDFIPGKTTQAEAEKLFLRDVEQLLHLPIKVLAHPFRFFTWSHLETPKHLYPVVAEMLADSGVAAEINFHAYQSDADFIRTCIEKNVKIAVASDAHAIQEVGEFIPHINLLKQAGVTPKMFPDVLFSFT
;
A
#
# COMPACT_ATOMS: atom_id res chain seq x y z
N MET A 1 22.18 -21.68 -15.04
CA MET A 1 21.83 -20.25 -15.17
C MET A 1 21.84 -19.69 -13.77
N SER A 2 22.52 -18.57 -13.54
CA SER A 2 22.46 -17.87 -12.24
C SER A 2 21.03 -17.38 -11.99
N THR A 3 20.58 -17.43 -10.76
CA THR A 3 19.27 -16.86 -10.37
C THR A 3 19.32 -15.35 -10.67
N PRO A 4 18.28 -14.76 -11.28
CA PRO A 4 18.22 -13.33 -11.50
C PRO A 4 18.34 -12.58 -10.18
N PHE A 5 19.07 -11.47 -10.16
CA PHE A 5 19.17 -10.58 -9.01
C PHE A 5 18.13 -9.47 -9.14
N THR A 6 17.29 -9.33 -8.14
CA THR A 6 16.21 -8.34 -8.13
C THR A 6 16.54 -7.16 -7.24
N LEU A 7 16.56 -5.97 -7.81
CA LEU A 7 16.81 -4.71 -7.14
C LEU A 7 15.52 -3.89 -7.06
N LEU A 8 15.20 -3.41 -5.86
CA LEU A 8 14.20 -2.35 -5.66
C LEU A 8 14.91 -1.00 -5.62
N ALA A 9 14.58 -0.10 -6.54
CA ALA A 9 15.13 1.25 -6.56
C ALA A 9 14.03 2.30 -6.30
N ILE A 10 14.31 3.18 -5.35
CA ILE A 10 13.44 4.27 -4.88
C ILE A 10 14.26 5.56 -4.85
N SER A 11 13.62 6.70 -5.13
CA SER A 11 14.30 8.01 -5.12
C SER A 11 13.40 9.14 -4.63
N ASP A 12 14.02 10.22 -4.17
CA ASP A 12 13.39 11.52 -3.95
C ASP A 12 12.14 11.43 -3.06
N LEU A 13 12.34 11.02 -1.82
CA LEU A 13 11.29 10.88 -0.80
C LEU A 13 10.90 12.24 -0.20
N HIS A 14 11.85 13.18 -0.09
CA HIS A 14 11.64 14.50 0.49
C HIS A 14 10.79 14.49 1.76
N TYR A 15 11.04 13.51 2.63
CA TYR A 15 10.22 13.30 3.82
C TYR A 15 10.25 14.51 4.74
N THR A 16 9.06 14.90 5.18
CA THR A 16 8.83 15.85 6.27
C THR A 16 7.85 15.21 7.23
N GLY A 17 8.04 15.29 8.53
CA GLY A 17 7.03 14.79 9.46
C GLY A 17 5.62 15.30 9.09
N LEU A 18 4.57 14.50 9.30
CA LEU A 18 3.18 14.80 8.94
C LEU A 18 2.69 16.19 9.41
N ALA A 19 3.23 16.70 10.53
CA ALA A 19 2.86 17.98 11.11
C ALA A 19 3.58 19.19 10.47
N ARG A 20 4.57 18.95 9.59
CA ARG A 20 5.39 20.03 9.00
C ARG A 20 5.00 20.24 7.55
N GLN A 21 4.12 21.22 7.32
CA GLN A 21 3.92 21.78 5.99
C GLN A 21 5.12 22.68 5.68
N THR A 22 6.15 22.12 5.08
CA THR A 22 7.31 22.90 4.66
C THR A 22 7.13 23.45 3.26
N LEU A 23 8.03 24.37 2.89
CA LEU A 23 8.16 25.05 1.59
C LEU A 23 8.42 24.08 0.39
N GLN A 24 7.76 22.92 0.37
CA GLN A 24 7.89 22.00 -0.72
C GLN A 24 7.21 22.51 -1.99
N PRO A 25 7.70 22.16 -3.16
CA PRO A 25 6.95 22.37 -4.39
C PRO A 25 5.54 21.81 -4.25
N ALA A 26 4.54 22.54 -4.70
CA ALA A 26 3.12 22.17 -4.54
C ALA A 26 2.73 20.79 -5.11
N MET A 27 3.64 20.13 -5.84
CA MET A 27 3.44 18.82 -6.46
C MET A 27 4.03 17.65 -5.66
N THR A 28 4.90 17.90 -4.67
CA THR A 28 5.49 16.84 -3.86
C THR A 28 4.63 16.54 -2.63
N ARG A 29 4.52 15.26 -2.27
CA ARG A 29 3.77 14.77 -1.11
C ARG A 29 4.73 14.15 -0.08
N GLY A 30 5.79 14.89 0.25
CA GLY A 30 6.83 14.45 1.19
C GLY A 30 6.29 14.08 2.58
N GLU A 31 5.18 14.69 3.02
CA GLU A 31 4.50 14.33 4.26
C GLU A 31 3.94 12.88 4.22
N LEU A 32 3.69 12.34 3.03
CA LEU A 32 3.24 10.97 2.83
C LEU A 32 4.38 9.97 2.58
N ALA A 33 5.63 10.44 2.41
CA ALA A 33 6.76 9.61 1.97
C ALA A 33 6.92 8.32 2.77
N ARG A 34 6.83 8.40 4.09
CA ARG A 34 6.93 7.24 4.98
C ARG A 34 5.79 6.24 4.76
N ILE A 35 4.58 6.72 4.48
CA ILE A 35 3.42 5.87 4.19
C ILE A 35 3.58 5.24 2.81
N LEU A 36 3.99 6.03 1.80
CA LEU A 36 4.24 5.53 0.45
C LEU A 36 5.35 4.48 0.43
N LEU A 37 6.42 4.68 1.23
CA LEU A 37 7.47 3.67 1.40
C LEU A 37 6.92 2.35 1.96
N LYS A 38 6.08 2.39 2.99
CA LYS A 38 5.39 1.19 3.51
C LYS A 38 4.50 0.54 2.46
N LYS A 39 3.81 1.34 1.65
CA LYS A 39 2.99 0.84 0.54
C LYS A 39 3.82 0.15 -0.54
N VAL A 40 5.04 0.63 -0.82
CA VAL A 40 5.95 -0.07 -1.74
C VAL A 40 6.21 -1.49 -1.24
N PHE A 41 6.54 -1.67 0.03
CA PHE A 41 6.79 -3.01 0.58
C PHE A 41 5.53 -3.88 0.59
N LEU A 42 4.37 -3.34 0.97
CA LEU A 42 3.10 -4.04 0.88
C LEU A 42 2.78 -4.46 -0.58
N ARG A 43 3.03 -3.59 -1.55
CA ARG A 43 2.89 -3.89 -2.97
C ARG A 43 3.78 -5.05 -3.41
N LEU A 44 5.02 -5.11 -2.93
CA LEU A 44 5.93 -6.23 -3.22
C LEU A 44 5.42 -7.55 -2.66
N GLU A 45 4.87 -7.53 -1.44
CA GLU A 45 4.21 -8.70 -0.84
C GLU A 45 3.05 -9.20 -1.72
N HIS A 46 2.18 -8.29 -2.16
CA HIS A 46 1.07 -8.62 -3.05
C HIS A 46 1.49 -9.11 -4.44
N LEU A 47 2.64 -8.66 -4.93
CA LEU A 47 3.23 -9.14 -6.18
C LEU A 47 4.04 -10.43 -6.00
N ASN A 48 4.21 -10.89 -4.75
CA ASN A 48 5.08 -12.01 -4.39
C ASN A 48 6.53 -11.81 -4.89
N VAL A 49 7.03 -10.56 -4.78
CA VAL A 49 8.39 -10.17 -5.15
C VAL A 49 9.19 -9.89 -3.90
N LYS A 50 10.31 -10.59 -3.73
CA LYS A 50 11.29 -10.33 -2.68
C LYS A 50 12.57 -9.81 -3.34
N PRO A 51 12.91 -8.53 -3.22
CA PRO A 51 14.16 -8.00 -3.76
C PRO A 51 15.36 -8.52 -2.97
N ASP A 52 16.49 -8.71 -3.68
CA ASP A 52 17.77 -9.08 -3.09
C ASP A 52 18.46 -7.85 -2.44
N LEU A 53 18.14 -6.65 -2.94
CA LEU A 53 18.68 -5.39 -2.42
C LEU A 53 17.66 -4.26 -2.64
N VAL A 54 17.56 -3.36 -1.66
CA VAL A 54 16.84 -2.09 -1.75
C VAL A 54 17.84 -0.95 -1.92
N VAL A 55 17.65 -0.08 -2.90
CA VAL A 55 18.49 1.11 -3.11
C VAL A 55 17.66 2.37 -3.04
N LEU A 56 18.06 3.32 -2.19
CA LEU A 56 17.50 4.67 -2.13
C LEU A 56 18.51 5.65 -2.72
N LEU A 57 18.09 6.40 -3.73
CA LEU A 57 18.97 7.20 -4.59
C LEU A 57 19.02 8.69 -4.23
N GLY A 58 18.92 8.99 -2.93
CA GLY A 58 19.07 10.34 -2.39
C GLY A 58 17.78 11.15 -2.28
N ASP A 59 17.93 12.33 -1.72
CA ASP A 59 16.83 13.25 -1.36
C ASP A 59 15.76 12.57 -0.50
N LEU A 60 16.23 11.94 0.59
CA LEU A 60 15.37 11.21 1.53
C LEU A 60 14.51 12.17 2.35
N ILE A 61 15.08 13.31 2.73
CA ILE A 61 14.42 14.36 3.52
C ILE A 61 14.35 15.68 2.75
N ALA A 62 13.44 16.55 3.15
CA ALA A 62 13.22 17.81 2.46
C ALA A 62 14.35 18.82 2.68
N ASP A 63 15.00 18.83 3.86
CA ASP A 63 16.11 19.73 4.20
C ASP A 63 16.98 19.12 5.29
N GLY A 64 18.22 18.78 4.92
CA GLY A 64 19.24 18.26 5.84
C GLY A 64 19.72 19.25 6.91
N LYS A 65 19.45 20.54 6.72
CA LYS A 65 19.75 21.60 7.69
C LYS A 65 18.62 21.83 8.70
N ASP A 66 17.46 21.22 8.50
CA ASP A 66 16.35 21.29 9.45
C ASP A 66 16.78 20.65 10.79
N ARG A 67 16.36 21.24 11.90
CA ARG A 67 16.63 20.71 13.25
C ARG A 67 16.10 19.29 13.47
N GLU A 68 15.08 18.88 12.73
CA GLU A 68 14.46 17.55 12.81
C GLU A 68 15.03 16.56 11.78
N ALA A 69 16.00 16.99 10.94
CA ALA A 69 16.57 16.15 9.87
C ALA A 69 17.02 14.76 10.34
N THR A 70 17.72 14.72 11.49
CA THR A 70 18.15 13.44 12.09
C THR A 70 16.97 12.56 12.48
N HIS A 71 15.90 13.14 13.05
CA HIS A 71 14.71 12.40 13.43
C HIS A 71 13.98 11.84 12.20
N ASP A 72 13.89 12.61 11.14
CA ASP A 72 13.27 12.20 9.88
C ASP A 72 14.06 11.06 9.22
N LEU A 73 15.38 11.14 9.17
CA LEU A 73 16.24 10.06 8.67
C LEU A 73 16.10 8.77 9.49
N LEU A 74 16.06 8.88 10.83
CA LEU A 74 15.83 7.73 11.72
C LEU A 74 14.45 7.10 11.52
N ALA A 75 13.43 7.91 11.23
CA ALA A 75 12.09 7.39 10.92
C ALA A 75 12.10 6.55 9.63
N LEU A 76 12.77 7.00 8.57
CA LEU A 76 12.94 6.24 7.33
C LEU A 76 13.82 5.00 7.53
N TYR A 77 14.94 5.13 8.25
CA TYR A 77 15.82 4.00 8.63
C TYR A 77 15.03 2.90 9.35
N SER A 78 14.16 3.28 10.29
CA SER A 78 13.30 2.33 11.01
C SER A 78 12.34 1.58 10.08
N GLU A 79 11.81 2.22 9.02
CA GLU A 79 10.96 1.51 8.06
C GLU A 79 11.77 0.53 7.20
N LEU A 80 12.98 0.89 6.78
CA LEU A 80 13.86 0.01 6.01
C LEU A 80 14.29 -1.22 6.83
N THR A 81 14.75 -1.00 8.06
CA THR A 81 15.21 -2.10 8.92
C THR A 81 14.14 -3.11 9.29
N ARG A 82 12.87 -2.66 9.40
CA ARG A 82 11.72 -3.56 9.65
C ARG A 82 11.47 -4.57 8.55
N THR A 83 11.92 -4.30 7.32
CA THR A 83 11.75 -5.23 6.20
C THR A 83 12.64 -6.46 6.30
N GLY A 84 13.75 -6.36 7.04
CA GLY A 84 14.80 -7.38 7.08
C GLY A 84 15.56 -7.56 5.76
N LEU A 85 15.32 -6.69 4.77
CA LEU A 85 16.03 -6.70 3.48
C LEU A 85 17.35 -5.94 3.58
N PRO A 86 18.40 -6.35 2.86
CA PRO A 86 19.58 -5.53 2.73
C PRO A 86 19.26 -4.26 1.95
N PHE A 87 19.89 -3.14 2.32
CA PHE A 87 19.70 -1.88 1.64
C PHE A 87 20.98 -1.07 1.50
N LEU A 88 21.04 -0.24 0.45
CA LEU A 88 22.04 0.82 0.25
C LEU A 88 21.29 2.15 0.08
N VAL A 89 21.76 3.16 0.78
CA VAL A 89 21.16 4.50 0.75
C VAL A 89 22.26 5.50 0.45
N ILE A 90 22.08 6.30 -0.60
CA ILE A 90 23.02 7.37 -0.94
C ILE A 90 22.41 8.74 -0.63
N PRO A 91 23.19 9.76 -0.28
CA PRO A 91 22.68 11.09 -0.06
C PRO A 91 22.35 11.81 -1.38
N GLY A 92 21.31 12.65 -1.37
CA GLY A 92 21.04 13.65 -2.39
C GLY A 92 21.45 15.06 -1.93
N ASN A 93 21.10 16.07 -2.73
CA ASN A 93 21.42 17.45 -2.39
C ASN A 93 20.60 17.99 -1.20
N HIS A 94 19.36 17.51 -1.03
CA HIS A 94 18.50 17.89 0.11
C HIS A 94 18.94 17.25 1.42
N ASP A 95 19.60 16.10 1.39
CA ASP A 95 20.10 15.41 2.60
C ASP A 95 21.36 16.08 3.17
N ARG A 96 22.03 16.92 2.36
CA ARG A 96 23.27 17.61 2.76
C ARG A 96 23.01 18.61 3.88
N GLY A 97 23.90 18.62 4.84
CA GLY A 97 23.79 19.42 6.08
C GLY A 97 23.33 18.61 7.29
N CYS A 98 22.88 17.37 7.08
CA CYS A 98 22.73 16.41 8.18
C CYS A 98 24.00 15.60 8.37
N ASP A 99 24.84 16.00 9.31
CA ASP A 99 26.16 15.38 9.59
C ASP A 99 26.04 13.89 9.97
N ARG A 100 24.88 13.45 10.42
CA ARG A 100 24.61 12.08 10.85
C ARG A 100 24.14 11.13 9.75
N PHE A 101 23.98 11.60 8.51
CA PHE A 101 23.46 10.76 7.42
C PHE A 101 24.25 9.46 7.26
N ASN A 102 25.59 9.59 7.09
CA ASN A 102 26.45 8.42 6.89
C ASN A 102 26.52 7.50 8.12
N GLU A 103 26.40 8.06 9.33
CA GLU A 103 26.35 7.29 10.57
C GLU A 103 25.05 6.46 10.65
N ILE A 104 23.89 7.05 10.29
CA ILE A 104 22.60 6.38 10.36
C ILE A 104 22.50 5.25 9.34
N PHE A 105 22.93 5.46 8.11
CA PHE A 105 22.77 4.48 7.03
C PHE A 105 24.01 3.58 6.82
N ASP A 106 25.09 3.80 7.58
CA ASP A 106 26.35 3.06 7.46
C ASP A 106 26.84 2.97 6.00
N VAL A 107 26.79 4.11 5.31
CA VAL A 107 27.15 4.20 3.90
C VAL A 107 28.40 5.05 3.72
N SER A 108 29.31 4.58 2.88
CA SER A 108 30.51 5.31 2.47
C SER A 108 30.67 5.24 0.95
N PRO A 109 31.25 6.28 0.34
CA PRO A 109 31.64 6.20 -1.07
C PRO A 109 32.60 5.03 -1.30
N GLY A 110 32.41 4.32 -2.42
CA GLY A 110 33.25 3.16 -2.76
C GLY A 110 32.42 1.95 -3.20
N LEU A 111 33.03 0.77 -3.12
CA LEU A 111 32.47 -0.49 -3.57
C LEU A 111 31.70 -1.20 -2.46
N HIS A 112 30.45 -1.55 -2.74
CA HIS A 112 29.61 -2.45 -1.94
C HIS A 112 29.24 -3.68 -2.77
N THR A 113 29.38 -4.90 -2.23
CA THR A 113 29.19 -6.13 -3.01
C THR A 113 27.97 -6.92 -2.55
N PHE A 114 27.16 -7.37 -3.51
CA PHE A 114 26.01 -8.25 -3.29
C PHE A 114 25.99 -9.31 -4.40
N GLY A 115 26.28 -10.55 -4.05
CA GLY A 115 26.42 -11.65 -5.02
C GLY A 115 27.49 -11.33 -6.07
N ASP A 116 27.13 -11.43 -7.35
CA ASP A 116 28.04 -11.18 -8.49
C ASP A 116 28.04 -9.69 -8.94
N TYR A 117 27.45 -8.78 -8.12
CA TYR A 117 27.32 -7.36 -8.44
C TYR A 117 28.11 -6.48 -7.49
N GLY A 118 28.78 -5.48 -8.05
CA GLY A 118 29.51 -4.45 -7.33
C GLY A 118 28.82 -3.10 -7.52
N PHE A 119 28.26 -2.55 -6.43
CA PHE A 119 27.62 -1.25 -6.41
C PHE A 119 28.63 -0.19 -6.00
N ILE A 120 28.92 0.74 -6.90
CA ILE A 120 29.85 1.84 -6.66
C ILE A 120 29.03 3.06 -6.23
N VAL A 121 29.15 3.44 -4.96
CA VAL A 121 28.55 4.66 -4.41
C VAL A 121 29.46 5.85 -4.67
N TYR A 122 28.94 6.88 -5.33
CA TYR A 122 29.64 8.13 -5.58
C TYR A 122 29.11 9.25 -4.66
N ASP A 123 30.04 10.07 -4.19
CA ASP A 123 29.73 11.31 -3.49
C ASP A 123 30.06 12.49 -4.44
N ASP A 124 29.15 12.77 -5.36
CA ASP A 124 29.28 13.89 -6.28
C ASP A 124 29.08 15.21 -5.54
N THR A 125 29.89 16.23 -5.83
CA THR A 125 29.75 17.55 -5.19
C THR A 125 28.60 18.30 -5.81
N PHE A 126 27.73 18.87 -4.97
CA PHE A 126 26.69 19.83 -5.37
C PHE A 126 27.12 21.24 -4.92
N GLU A 127 27.20 22.16 -5.84
CA GLU A 127 27.55 23.56 -5.59
C GLU A 127 26.29 24.39 -5.22
N GLU A 128 26.49 25.61 -4.71
CA GLU A 128 25.38 26.53 -4.42
C GLU A 128 24.56 26.90 -5.67
N SER A 129 25.19 26.84 -6.86
CA SER A 129 24.52 27.01 -8.17
C SER A 129 23.65 25.84 -8.58
N HIS A 130 23.51 24.81 -7.74
CA HIS A 130 22.91 23.50 -8.04
C HIS A 130 23.65 22.69 -9.11
N THR A 131 24.85 23.13 -9.52
CA THR A 131 25.66 22.33 -10.44
C THR A 131 26.32 21.18 -9.71
N THR A 132 26.49 20.09 -10.43
CA THR A 132 27.10 18.86 -9.88
C THR A 132 28.42 18.58 -10.62
N LEU A 133 29.39 18.11 -9.89
CA LEU A 133 30.70 17.73 -10.44
C LEU A 133 31.17 16.42 -9.78
N ARG A 134 31.62 15.48 -10.60
CA ARG A 134 32.37 14.32 -10.13
C ARG A 134 33.85 14.60 -10.11
N SER A 135 34.48 14.42 -8.95
CA SER A 135 35.91 14.68 -8.77
C SER A 135 36.79 13.70 -9.60
N GLU A 136 38.04 14.10 -9.91
CA GLU A 136 38.99 13.21 -10.55
C GLU A 136 39.27 11.95 -9.72
N SER A 137 39.29 12.08 -8.39
CA SER A 137 39.48 10.93 -7.49
C SER A 137 38.31 9.92 -7.63
N ALA A 138 37.08 10.39 -7.76
CA ALA A 138 35.91 9.52 -7.97
C ALA A 138 35.93 8.87 -9.36
N LEU A 139 36.42 9.54 -10.40
CA LEU A 139 36.63 8.93 -11.74
C LEU A 139 37.71 7.84 -11.67
N LYS A 140 38.82 8.10 -10.99
CA LYS A 140 39.91 7.10 -10.77
C LYS A 140 39.43 5.93 -9.89
N LEU A 141 38.52 6.16 -8.95
CA LEU A 141 37.91 5.11 -8.14
C LEU A 141 37.22 4.04 -9.01
N THR A 142 36.47 4.45 -10.05
CA THR A 142 35.84 3.51 -10.99
C THR A 142 36.88 2.60 -11.65
N GLU A 143 37.99 3.15 -12.12
CA GLU A 143 39.07 2.41 -12.78
C GLU A 143 39.76 1.43 -11.79
N THR A 144 40.03 1.88 -10.59
CA THR A 144 40.62 1.05 -9.55
C THR A 144 39.72 -0.14 -9.20
N ILE A 145 38.44 0.13 -8.91
CA ILE A 145 37.49 -0.92 -8.56
C ILE A 145 37.33 -1.95 -9.70
N ALA A 146 37.20 -1.49 -10.94
CA ALA A 146 37.06 -2.39 -12.08
C ALA A 146 38.32 -3.29 -12.26
N LYS A 147 39.48 -2.74 -12.07
CA LYS A 147 40.75 -3.47 -12.19
C LYS A 147 40.94 -4.50 -11.07
N GLU A 148 40.56 -4.14 -9.85
CA GLU A 148 40.70 -5.02 -8.67
C GLU A 148 39.60 -6.09 -8.62
N ASN A 149 38.46 -5.84 -9.25
CA ASN A 149 37.27 -6.71 -9.21
C ASN A 149 36.77 -7.12 -10.61
N PRO A 150 37.59 -7.73 -11.47
CA PRO A 150 37.28 -7.98 -12.87
C PRO A 150 36.10 -8.96 -13.11
N LYS A 151 35.61 -9.64 -12.07
CA LYS A 151 34.52 -10.60 -12.14
C LYS A 151 33.17 -9.98 -11.78
N LEU A 152 33.16 -8.83 -11.14
CA LEU A 152 31.92 -8.18 -10.72
C LEU A 152 31.24 -7.45 -11.89
N ASN A 153 29.93 -7.54 -11.95
CA ASN A 153 29.10 -6.66 -12.77
C ASN A 153 28.92 -5.33 -12.02
N LEU A 154 29.54 -4.27 -12.51
CA LEU A 154 29.59 -2.99 -11.80
C LEU A 154 28.34 -2.16 -12.07
N ILE A 155 27.75 -1.63 -11.01
CA ILE A 155 26.58 -0.74 -11.02
C ILE A 155 26.98 0.57 -10.36
N ALA A 156 26.78 1.67 -11.05
CA ALA A 156 27.05 3.01 -10.53
C ALA A 156 25.82 3.60 -9.86
N LEU A 157 25.96 4.04 -8.60
CA LEU A 157 24.92 4.71 -7.84
C LEU A 157 25.33 6.16 -7.57
N GLN A 158 24.56 7.11 -8.08
CA GLN A 158 24.72 8.53 -7.83
C GLN A 158 23.36 9.22 -7.83
N HIS A 159 23.25 10.37 -7.16
CA HIS A 159 21.98 11.10 -7.12
C HIS A 159 21.67 11.81 -8.45
N ALA A 160 22.64 12.54 -9.01
CA ALA A 160 22.45 13.29 -10.26
C ALA A 160 22.42 12.36 -11.50
N PRO A 161 21.48 12.54 -12.45
CA PRO A 161 21.38 11.74 -13.68
C PRO A 161 22.52 12.04 -14.64
N ILE A 162 23.02 11.00 -15.33
CA ILE A 162 24.15 11.12 -16.27
C ILE A 162 23.65 11.16 -17.73
N TYR A 163 22.76 10.25 -18.11
CA TYR A 163 22.27 10.10 -19.48
C TYR A 163 20.82 9.59 -19.49
N PRO A 164 19.99 10.00 -20.48
CA PRO A 164 20.24 11.01 -21.53
C PRO A 164 20.25 12.46 -21.01
N PRO A 165 20.73 13.43 -21.81
CA PRO A 165 20.68 14.84 -21.45
C PRO A 165 19.24 15.31 -21.19
N ILE A 166 19.05 16.07 -20.11
CA ILE A 166 17.76 16.67 -19.74
C ILE A 166 17.69 18.09 -20.30
N LYS A 167 16.66 18.36 -21.09
CA LYS A 167 16.39 19.72 -21.61
C LYS A 167 15.69 20.55 -20.53
N SER A 168 16.47 21.26 -19.72
CA SER A 168 15.99 22.11 -18.64
C SER A 168 16.95 23.29 -18.43
N HIS A 169 16.44 24.39 -17.85
CA HIS A 169 17.27 25.46 -17.31
C HIS A 169 17.95 25.05 -15.98
N TYR A 170 17.37 24.12 -15.26
CA TYR A 170 17.95 23.56 -14.05
C TYR A 170 19.07 22.56 -14.42
N PRO A 171 20.26 22.65 -13.80
CA PRO A 171 21.42 21.83 -14.14
C PRO A 171 21.37 20.45 -13.49
N TYR A 172 20.44 19.58 -13.92
CA TYR A 172 20.28 18.24 -13.35
C TYR A 172 21.52 17.34 -13.49
N ARG A 173 22.33 17.54 -14.50
CA ARG A 173 23.47 16.66 -14.83
C ARG A 173 24.78 17.23 -14.30
N PRO A 174 25.76 16.37 -13.95
CA PRO A 174 27.11 16.80 -13.69
C PRO A 174 27.71 17.56 -14.89
N THR A 175 28.47 18.59 -14.61
CA THR A 175 29.14 19.40 -15.65
C THR A 175 30.10 18.56 -16.48
N ASN A 176 30.71 17.52 -15.90
CA ASN A 176 31.60 16.56 -16.55
C ASN A 176 30.92 15.20 -16.86
N ALA A 177 29.62 15.21 -17.17
CA ALA A 177 28.87 13.98 -17.47
C ALA A 177 29.45 13.18 -18.63
N THR A 178 30.08 13.83 -19.62
CA THR A 178 30.75 13.13 -20.73
C THR A 178 31.93 12.31 -20.24
N GLU A 179 32.78 12.88 -19.41
CA GLU A 179 33.94 12.18 -18.81
C GLU A 179 33.49 11.00 -17.94
N ILE A 180 32.37 11.16 -17.22
CA ILE A 180 31.77 10.09 -16.43
C ILE A 180 31.31 8.94 -17.33
N MET A 181 30.65 9.24 -18.44
CA MET A 181 30.17 8.25 -19.41
C MET A 181 31.34 7.48 -20.04
N GLU A 182 32.42 8.18 -20.45
CA GLU A 182 33.65 7.57 -20.98
C GLU A 182 34.32 6.65 -19.93
N SER A 183 34.36 7.10 -18.66
CA SER A 183 34.86 6.28 -17.57
C SER A 183 34.04 5.02 -17.36
N PHE A 184 32.71 5.12 -17.37
CA PHE A 184 31.82 3.97 -17.23
C PHE A 184 31.98 2.96 -18.37
N GLN A 185 32.04 3.43 -19.61
CA GLN A 185 32.27 2.60 -20.79
C GLN A 185 33.61 1.87 -20.69
N LYS A 186 34.69 2.63 -20.46
CA LYS A 186 36.07 2.10 -20.38
C LYS A 186 36.20 1.01 -19.32
N ASN A 187 35.54 1.19 -18.17
CA ASN A 187 35.66 0.32 -17.00
C ASN A 187 34.55 -0.75 -16.90
N GLY A 188 33.74 -0.89 -17.95
CA GLY A 188 32.76 -1.96 -18.07
C GLY A 188 31.60 -1.87 -17.07
N VAL A 189 31.23 -0.68 -16.61
CA VAL A 189 29.99 -0.46 -15.84
C VAL A 189 28.80 -0.97 -16.64
N VAL A 190 27.92 -1.72 -15.97
CA VAL A 190 26.73 -2.32 -16.60
C VAL A 190 25.57 -1.36 -16.55
N LEU A 191 25.31 -0.76 -15.38
CA LEU A 191 24.14 0.07 -15.12
C LEU A 191 24.55 1.30 -14.31
N SER A 192 23.99 2.44 -14.66
CA SER A 192 24.03 3.69 -13.89
C SER A 192 22.63 4.04 -13.43
N LEU A 193 22.44 4.12 -12.10
CA LEU A 193 21.20 4.48 -11.44
C LEU A 193 21.30 5.86 -10.80
N SER A 194 20.26 6.65 -10.96
CA SER A 194 20.17 8.00 -10.40
C SER A 194 18.75 8.36 -9.98
N GLY A 195 18.60 9.45 -9.23
CA GLY A 195 17.36 10.14 -8.88
C GLY A 195 17.36 11.57 -9.39
N HIS A 196 17.03 12.54 -8.51
CA HIS A 196 17.12 13.99 -8.70
C HIS A 196 16.17 14.57 -9.76
N TYR A 197 15.95 13.90 -10.86
CA TYR A 197 14.98 14.29 -11.86
C TYR A 197 13.66 13.57 -11.61
N HIS A 198 12.78 14.18 -10.84
CA HIS A 198 11.56 13.57 -10.29
C HIS A 198 10.66 12.88 -11.31
N LYS A 199 10.67 13.33 -12.59
CA LYS A 199 9.92 12.67 -13.68
C LYS A 199 10.53 11.32 -14.08
N GLY A 200 11.77 11.05 -13.65
CA GLY A 200 12.52 9.89 -14.09
C GLY A 200 12.88 9.90 -15.57
N GLN A 201 13.69 8.94 -15.97
CA GLN A 201 14.01 8.65 -17.37
C GLN A 201 14.01 7.14 -17.56
N SER A 202 13.21 6.64 -18.50
CA SER A 202 13.15 5.21 -18.81
C SER A 202 14.54 4.68 -19.20
N LEU A 203 14.74 3.37 -18.99
CA LEU A 203 16.00 2.68 -19.31
C LEU A 203 16.48 3.00 -20.71
N ARG A 204 17.73 3.44 -20.83
CA ARG A 204 18.45 3.73 -22.09
C ARG A 204 19.79 3.04 -22.07
N ILE A 205 20.28 2.71 -23.25
CA ILE A 205 21.63 2.17 -23.42
C ILE A 205 22.46 3.16 -24.26
N ASN A 206 23.69 3.40 -23.83
CA ASN A 206 24.67 4.15 -24.59
C ASN A 206 26.05 3.48 -24.43
N GLU A 207 26.69 3.16 -25.55
CA GLU A 207 28.02 2.52 -25.58
C GLU A 207 28.16 1.31 -24.64
N GLY A 208 27.10 0.48 -24.54
CA GLY A 208 27.08 -0.74 -23.72
C GLY A 208 26.80 -0.54 -22.22
N VAL A 209 26.56 0.68 -21.78
CA VAL A 209 26.15 1.03 -20.42
C VAL A 209 24.66 1.34 -20.41
N TYR A 210 23.91 0.75 -19.48
CA TYR A 210 22.52 1.09 -19.22
C TYR A 210 22.43 2.28 -18.28
N TYR A 211 21.44 3.15 -18.51
CA TYR A 211 21.15 4.34 -17.69
C TYR A 211 19.68 4.36 -17.35
N HIS A 212 19.36 4.54 -16.07
CA HIS A 212 17.99 4.70 -15.60
C HIS A 212 17.94 5.75 -14.48
N THR A 213 17.06 6.73 -14.65
CA THR A 213 16.76 7.71 -13.60
C THR A 213 15.43 7.33 -12.98
N VAL A 214 15.45 6.96 -11.70
CA VAL A 214 14.27 6.53 -10.95
C VAL A 214 13.39 7.73 -10.67
N PRO A 215 12.07 7.67 -10.95
CA PRO A 215 11.15 8.75 -10.60
C PRO A 215 11.02 8.97 -9.11
N SER A 216 10.63 10.18 -8.71
CA SER A 216 10.31 10.49 -7.31
C SER A 216 9.12 9.65 -6.81
N LEU A 217 9.27 9.06 -5.62
CA LEU A 217 8.18 8.30 -4.98
C LEU A 217 7.05 9.23 -4.48
N VAL A 218 7.33 10.51 -4.24
CA VAL A 218 6.37 11.46 -3.66
C VAL A 218 5.71 12.40 -4.66
N GLU A 219 6.00 12.20 -5.95
CA GLU A 219 5.31 12.89 -7.04
C GLU A 219 4.44 11.91 -7.84
N GLU A 220 3.30 12.41 -8.33
CA GLU A 220 2.41 11.62 -9.18
C GLU A 220 3.15 11.10 -10.43
N PRO A 221 3.07 9.80 -10.74
CA PRO A 221 2.15 8.80 -10.20
C PRO A 221 2.69 7.92 -9.05
N TYR A 222 3.62 8.41 -8.22
CA TYR A 222 4.17 7.73 -7.03
C TYR A 222 4.86 6.41 -7.41
N THR A 223 5.95 6.54 -8.14
CA THR A 223 6.60 5.44 -8.85
C THR A 223 7.84 4.93 -8.13
N PHE A 224 8.06 3.63 -8.18
CA PHE A 224 9.30 2.96 -7.84
C PHE A 224 9.71 2.00 -8.97
N SER A 225 10.97 1.56 -9.00
CA SER A 225 11.47 0.69 -10.04
C SER A 225 11.89 -0.67 -9.50
N LEU A 226 11.40 -1.74 -10.12
CA LEU A 226 11.93 -3.10 -9.98
C LEU A 226 12.88 -3.37 -11.13
N ILE A 227 14.12 -3.75 -10.80
CA ILE A 227 15.19 -3.95 -11.77
C ILE A 227 15.67 -5.39 -11.65
N THR A 228 15.61 -6.11 -12.74
CA THR A 228 16.11 -7.49 -12.83
C THR A 228 17.45 -7.49 -13.54
N LEU A 229 18.45 -8.09 -12.92
CA LEU A 229 19.81 -8.22 -13.40
C LEU A 229 20.13 -9.69 -13.67
N GLU A 230 20.56 -10.00 -14.90
CA GLU A 230 21.06 -11.33 -15.30
C GLU A 230 22.43 -11.14 -15.98
N GLY A 231 23.52 -11.21 -15.19
CA GLY A 231 24.84 -10.82 -15.67
C GLY A 231 24.86 -9.35 -16.13
N ARG A 232 25.05 -9.13 -17.42
CA ARG A 232 25.04 -7.77 -18.00
C ARG A 232 23.69 -7.34 -18.60
N LYS A 233 22.68 -8.21 -18.56
CA LYS A 233 21.32 -7.87 -19.01
C LYS A 233 20.59 -7.13 -17.91
N VAL A 234 19.90 -6.06 -18.24
CA VAL A 234 19.14 -5.20 -17.32
C VAL A 234 17.73 -5.05 -17.87
N GLU A 235 16.76 -5.35 -17.03
CA GLU A 235 15.34 -5.08 -17.28
C GLU A 235 14.80 -4.20 -16.17
N VAL A 236 14.00 -3.18 -16.51
CA VAL A 236 13.38 -2.26 -15.56
C VAL A 236 11.88 -2.30 -15.73
N GLN A 237 11.18 -2.49 -14.61
CA GLN A 237 9.73 -2.40 -14.52
C GLN A 237 9.36 -1.29 -13.54
N GLU A 238 8.84 -0.18 -14.04
CA GLU A 238 8.28 0.87 -13.20
C GLU A 238 6.91 0.46 -12.65
N GLN A 239 6.72 0.67 -11.36
CA GLN A 239 5.49 0.37 -10.63
C GLN A 239 4.89 1.66 -10.08
N SER A 240 3.64 1.95 -10.38
CA SER A 240 2.90 3.10 -9.84
C SER A 240 2.06 2.68 -8.65
N LEU A 241 2.11 3.47 -7.57
CA LEU A 241 1.17 3.32 -6.46
C LEU A 241 -0.20 3.95 -6.78
N LYS A 242 -0.23 4.93 -7.70
CA LYS A 242 -1.50 5.51 -8.14
C LYS A 242 -2.30 4.51 -8.97
N LEU A 243 -3.59 4.42 -8.69
CA LEU A 243 -4.51 3.56 -9.44
C LEU A 243 -4.69 4.11 -10.87
N ALA A 244 -4.46 3.25 -11.85
CA ALA A 244 -4.66 3.57 -13.27
C ALA A 244 -6.13 3.38 -13.73
N PHE A 245 -7.00 2.98 -12.80
CA PHE A 245 -8.38 2.59 -13.11
C PHE A 245 -9.36 3.57 -12.48
N PRO A 246 -10.15 4.31 -13.29
CA PRO A 246 -11.25 5.10 -12.77
C PRO A 246 -12.33 4.17 -12.20
N SER A 247 -13.16 4.71 -11.31
CA SER A 247 -14.35 4.04 -10.76
C SER A 247 -14.06 2.99 -9.66
N ILE A 248 -12.92 3.04 -9.01
CA ILE A 248 -12.69 2.27 -7.79
C ILE A 248 -13.30 3.02 -6.61
N VAL A 249 -14.32 2.42 -6.01
CA VAL A 249 -14.92 2.86 -4.75
C VAL A 249 -14.44 1.92 -3.67
N ASP A 250 -13.77 2.45 -2.65
CA ASP A 250 -13.42 1.67 -1.46
C ASP A 250 -14.60 1.69 -0.49
N LEU A 251 -15.32 0.58 -0.41
CA LEU A 251 -16.54 0.50 0.38
C LEU A 251 -16.31 0.18 1.86
N HIS A 252 -15.14 -0.37 2.20
CA HIS A 252 -14.86 -0.87 3.53
C HIS A 252 -13.48 -0.41 3.99
N CYS A 253 -13.47 0.59 4.86
CA CYS A 253 -12.26 1.11 5.48
C CYS A 253 -12.58 1.52 6.92
N HIS A 254 -11.81 1.01 7.87
CA HIS A 254 -11.96 1.35 9.28
C HIS A 254 -11.36 2.71 9.62
N THR A 255 -11.59 3.13 10.86
CA THR A 255 -11.13 4.40 11.41
C THR A 255 -10.28 4.14 12.67
N GLU A 256 -9.75 5.19 13.28
CA GLU A 256 -9.12 5.12 14.59
C GLU A 256 -10.06 4.68 15.72
N HIS A 257 -11.35 4.56 15.45
CA HIS A 257 -12.33 4.04 16.41
C HIS A 257 -12.34 2.52 16.51
N ALA A 258 -11.82 1.77 15.52
CA ALA A 258 -11.70 0.32 15.61
C ALA A 258 -10.64 -0.10 16.65
N TYR A 259 -10.97 -1.09 17.48
CA TYR A 259 -9.99 -1.69 18.40
C TYR A 259 -8.90 -2.49 17.68
N CYS A 260 -9.16 -2.94 16.47
CA CYS A 260 -8.24 -3.67 15.60
C CYS A 260 -7.42 -2.75 14.70
N ALA A 261 -7.78 -1.48 14.56
CA ALA A 261 -6.98 -0.51 13.83
C ALA A 261 -5.61 -0.30 14.51
N THR A 262 -4.55 -0.27 13.70
CA THR A 262 -3.18 -0.19 14.20
C THR A 262 -2.54 1.17 13.96
N THR A 263 -2.71 1.73 12.77
CA THR A 263 -2.06 2.99 12.37
C THR A 263 -2.98 3.88 11.52
N ILE A 264 -4.27 3.61 11.48
CA ILE A 264 -5.24 4.45 10.78
C ILE A 264 -5.37 5.80 11.51
N ASP A 265 -5.27 6.87 10.75
CA ASP A 265 -5.77 8.20 11.02
C ASP A 265 -6.70 8.56 9.86
N THR A 266 -7.97 8.77 10.13
CA THR A 266 -8.99 8.89 9.08
C THR A 266 -8.74 10.07 8.14
N ALA A 267 -8.27 11.21 8.65
CA ALA A 267 -7.97 12.37 7.82
C ALA A 267 -6.83 12.06 6.83
N THR A 268 -5.77 11.42 7.31
CA THR A 268 -4.66 10.95 6.49
C THR A 268 -5.12 9.89 5.49
N ALA A 269 -5.98 8.94 5.90
CA ALA A 269 -6.51 7.90 5.04
C ALA A 269 -7.33 8.47 3.86
N LEU A 270 -8.23 9.42 4.11
CA LEU A 270 -9.00 10.11 3.07
C LEU A 270 -8.10 10.90 2.11
N SER A 271 -7.09 11.60 2.64
CA SER A 271 -6.11 12.32 1.82
C SER A 271 -5.28 11.39 0.95
N LEU A 272 -4.80 10.27 1.52
CA LEU A 272 -4.03 9.25 0.83
C LEU A 272 -4.85 8.56 -0.27
N ALA A 273 -6.06 8.12 0.04
CA ALA A 273 -6.96 7.49 -0.93
C ALA A 273 -7.20 8.39 -2.15
N LYS A 274 -7.50 9.67 -1.91
CA LYS A 274 -7.68 10.67 -2.97
C LYS A 274 -6.40 10.85 -3.79
N THR A 275 -5.26 10.93 -3.12
CA THR A 275 -3.93 11.05 -3.74
C THR A 275 -3.64 9.86 -4.66
N LEU A 276 -3.99 8.66 -4.24
CA LEU A 276 -3.79 7.42 -4.99
C LEU A 276 -4.85 7.15 -6.07
N GLY A 277 -5.84 8.04 -6.25
CA GLY A 277 -6.83 7.94 -7.32
C GLY A 277 -8.03 7.05 -7.00
N VAL A 278 -8.30 6.79 -5.71
CA VAL A 278 -9.58 6.19 -5.29
C VAL A 278 -10.70 7.16 -5.62
N THR A 279 -11.74 6.70 -6.32
CA THR A 279 -12.82 7.56 -6.80
C THR A 279 -13.72 8.04 -5.67
N MET A 280 -13.99 7.16 -4.71
CA MET A 280 -14.75 7.45 -3.50
C MET A 280 -14.21 6.57 -2.37
N GLN A 281 -13.96 7.19 -1.22
CA GLN A 281 -13.53 6.50 0.00
C GLN A 281 -14.68 6.47 0.99
N CYS A 282 -15.18 5.28 1.30
CA CYS A 282 -16.16 5.10 2.36
C CYS A 282 -15.46 4.80 3.69
N VAL A 283 -16.13 5.11 4.78
CA VAL A 283 -15.73 4.70 6.12
C VAL A 283 -16.84 3.83 6.71
N SER A 284 -16.48 2.68 7.27
CA SER A 284 -17.41 1.71 7.83
C SER A 284 -16.79 1.07 9.07
N GLU A 285 -17.33 1.37 10.23
CA GLU A 285 -16.77 0.88 11.49
C GLU A 285 -17.54 -0.34 12.00
N HIS A 286 -16.88 -1.22 12.75
CA HIS A 286 -17.53 -2.36 13.39
C HIS A 286 -18.54 -1.90 14.46
N ALA A 287 -19.83 -2.17 14.25
CA ALA A 287 -20.88 -1.81 15.21
C ALA A 287 -20.62 -2.43 16.60
N PHE A 288 -20.24 -3.72 16.66
CA PHE A 288 -19.97 -4.39 17.94
C PHE A 288 -18.81 -3.77 18.72
N GLN A 289 -17.80 -3.22 18.02
CA GLN A 289 -16.68 -2.54 18.68
C GLN A 289 -17.09 -1.16 19.22
N LEU A 290 -18.08 -0.52 18.61
CA LEU A 290 -18.60 0.76 19.08
C LEU A 290 -19.49 0.61 20.31
N TYR A 291 -20.27 -0.46 20.38
CA TYR A 291 -21.17 -0.72 21.50
C TYR A 291 -20.46 -1.25 22.74
N PHE A 292 -19.47 -2.11 22.58
CA PHE A 292 -18.90 -2.86 23.71
C PHE A 292 -17.45 -2.50 23.97
N GLU A 293 -17.02 -2.71 25.21
CA GLU A 293 -15.61 -2.69 25.63
C GLU A 293 -14.81 -3.74 24.85
N LYS A 294 -13.54 -3.45 24.52
CA LYS A 294 -12.67 -4.26 23.65
C LYS A 294 -12.72 -5.76 23.95
N LYS A 295 -12.53 -6.15 25.24
CA LYS A 295 -12.49 -7.55 25.62
C LYS A 295 -13.82 -8.27 25.38
N TYR A 296 -14.94 -7.60 25.63
CA TYR A 296 -16.26 -8.16 25.41
C TYR A 296 -16.64 -8.16 23.94
N ALA A 297 -16.38 -7.08 23.23
CA ALA A 297 -16.56 -6.97 21.79
C ALA A 297 -15.89 -8.14 21.05
N MET A 298 -14.60 -8.36 21.29
CA MET A 298 -13.80 -9.40 20.63
C MET A 298 -14.12 -10.84 21.07
N SER A 299 -14.98 -11.02 22.09
CA SER A 299 -15.37 -12.36 22.58
C SER A 299 -16.53 -13.00 21.80
N GLY A 300 -17.29 -12.24 21.02
CA GLY A 300 -18.51 -12.69 20.35
C GLY A 300 -19.67 -13.07 21.29
N LYS A 301 -19.53 -12.93 22.62
CA LYS A 301 -20.56 -13.32 23.59
C LYS A 301 -21.86 -12.53 23.46
N TRP A 302 -21.74 -11.29 22.97
CA TRP A 302 -22.88 -10.40 22.72
C TRP A 302 -23.90 -10.98 21.74
N GLN A 303 -23.52 -11.94 20.88
CA GLN A 303 -24.46 -12.60 19.98
C GLN A 303 -25.61 -13.30 20.71
N LYS A 304 -25.39 -13.75 21.94
CA LYS A 304 -26.37 -14.49 22.75
C LYS A 304 -26.82 -13.76 24.00
N ASP A 305 -26.15 -12.64 24.32
CA ASP A 305 -26.41 -11.89 25.55
C ASP A 305 -27.32 -10.69 25.29
N THR A 306 -28.58 -10.98 24.98
CA THR A 306 -29.59 -9.95 24.69
C THR A 306 -29.80 -8.96 25.84
N GLN A 307 -29.56 -9.37 27.08
CA GLN A 307 -29.68 -8.48 28.22
C GLN A 307 -28.56 -7.43 28.25
N GLU A 308 -27.30 -7.84 27.99
CA GLU A 308 -26.20 -6.91 27.93
C GLU A 308 -26.32 -5.98 26.69
N VAL A 309 -26.74 -6.49 25.54
CA VAL A 309 -27.02 -5.68 24.35
C VAL A 309 -28.06 -4.61 24.68
N GLN A 310 -29.20 -4.98 25.25
CA GLN A 310 -30.27 -4.06 25.64
C GLN A 310 -29.75 -3.00 26.63
N ARG A 311 -29.01 -3.44 27.65
CA ARG A 311 -28.43 -2.55 28.66
C ARG A 311 -27.50 -1.49 28.07
N VAL A 312 -26.67 -1.88 27.10
CA VAL A 312 -25.74 -0.96 26.43
C VAL A 312 -26.50 0.05 25.57
N TRP A 313 -27.56 -0.37 24.87
CA TRP A 313 -28.39 0.52 24.08
C TRP A 313 -29.15 1.52 24.95
N GLU A 314 -29.70 1.09 26.08
CA GLU A 314 -30.40 1.97 27.03
C GLU A 314 -29.47 2.91 27.81
N THR A 315 -28.16 2.72 27.70
CA THR A 315 -27.16 3.53 28.41
C THR A 315 -26.09 4.07 27.43
N PRO A 316 -26.43 5.03 26.55
CA PRO A 316 -25.54 5.56 25.51
C PRO A 316 -24.19 6.08 26.04
N SER A 317 -24.11 6.49 27.31
CA SER A 317 -22.84 6.90 27.94
C SER A 317 -21.85 5.74 28.14
N ARG A 318 -22.26 4.50 27.92
CA ARG A 318 -21.42 3.29 28.03
C ARG A 318 -20.86 2.81 26.69
N ASN A 319 -21.30 3.40 25.60
CA ASN A 319 -20.84 3.03 24.26
C ASN A 319 -20.24 4.22 23.53
N ARG A 320 -19.58 3.94 22.41
CA ARG A 320 -18.91 4.94 21.59
C ARG A 320 -19.71 5.31 20.34
N MET A 321 -20.86 4.68 20.10
CA MET A 321 -21.65 4.86 18.87
C MET A 321 -22.06 6.31 18.66
N VAL A 322 -22.55 7.00 19.70
CA VAL A 322 -22.94 8.41 19.60
C VAL A 322 -21.78 9.29 19.18
N ASN A 323 -20.58 9.06 19.76
CA ASN A 323 -19.39 9.81 19.39
C ASN A 323 -18.96 9.51 17.96
N TYR A 324 -19.03 8.26 17.54
CA TYR A 324 -18.73 7.85 16.18
C TYR A 324 -19.70 8.45 15.15
N ARG A 325 -21.01 8.47 15.43
CA ARG A 325 -21.99 9.16 14.56
C ARG A 325 -21.62 10.62 14.31
N HIS A 326 -21.33 11.36 15.37
CA HIS A 326 -20.90 12.76 15.26
C HIS A 326 -19.59 12.95 14.51
N PHE A 327 -18.67 12.01 14.65
CA PHE A 327 -17.41 12.00 13.92
C PHE A 327 -17.64 11.70 12.44
N ALA A 328 -18.35 10.63 12.12
CA ALA A 328 -18.59 10.16 10.77
C ALA A 328 -19.40 11.19 9.94
N GLU A 329 -20.43 11.81 10.55
CA GLU A 329 -21.24 12.85 9.88
C GLU A 329 -20.38 14.03 9.38
N LYS A 330 -19.33 14.42 10.10
CA LYS A 330 -18.42 15.48 9.67
C LYS A 330 -17.57 15.10 8.46
N LEU A 331 -17.43 13.81 8.16
CA LEU A 331 -16.66 13.29 7.02
C LEU A 331 -17.51 13.21 5.75
N ARG A 332 -18.85 13.19 5.89
CA ARG A 332 -19.78 13.05 4.76
C ARG A 332 -19.56 14.13 3.71
N SER A 333 -19.37 13.71 2.47
CA SER A 333 -19.11 14.60 1.34
C SER A 333 -19.42 13.89 0.02
N PRO A 334 -19.36 14.56 -1.13
CA PRO A 334 -19.44 13.87 -2.42
C PRO A 334 -18.36 12.81 -2.64
N TYR A 335 -17.22 12.93 -1.95
CA TYR A 335 -16.10 11.98 -2.03
C TYR A 335 -16.16 10.89 -0.95
N THR A 336 -16.86 11.14 0.17
CA THR A 336 -16.85 10.24 1.34
C THR A 336 -18.28 9.87 1.73
N LYS A 337 -18.55 8.57 1.75
CA LYS A 337 -19.78 7.98 2.29
C LYS A 337 -19.49 7.35 3.65
N ILE A 338 -20.50 7.37 4.52
CA ILE A 338 -20.40 6.83 5.87
C ILE A 338 -21.33 5.63 6.06
N GLY A 339 -20.82 4.60 6.69
CA GLY A 339 -21.54 3.36 6.94
C GLY A 339 -21.10 2.66 8.20
N LEU A 340 -21.66 1.49 8.42
CA LEU A 340 -21.26 0.57 9.47
C LEU A 340 -21.08 -0.83 8.90
N GLU A 341 -20.14 -1.56 9.47
CA GLU A 341 -20.06 -3.00 9.36
C GLU A 341 -20.81 -3.64 10.53
N VAL A 342 -21.86 -4.39 10.21
CA VAL A 342 -22.84 -4.90 11.17
C VAL A 342 -22.91 -6.41 11.14
N ASP A 343 -22.99 -7.03 12.32
CA ASP A 343 -23.15 -8.47 12.51
C ASP A 343 -24.58 -8.79 12.99
N LEU A 344 -24.93 -10.07 12.93
CA LEU A 344 -26.17 -10.60 13.51
C LEU A 344 -26.02 -10.84 15.00
N TYR A 345 -27.08 -10.58 15.75
CA TYR A 345 -27.27 -11.03 17.15
C TYR A 345 -28.66 -11.60 17.36
N ASP A 346 -28.93 -12.21 18.49
CA ASP A 346 -30.24 -12.71 18.89
C ASP A 346 -30.99 -13.44 17.76
N ASN A 347 -30.28 -14.36 17.12
CA ASN A 347 -30.82 -15.25 16.10
C ASN A 347 -31.50 -14.53 14.93
N GLY A 348 -30.79 -13.60 14.28
CA GLY A 348 -31.17 -13.01 13.00
C GLY A 348 -31.51 -11.52 13.01
N LYS A 349 -31.24 -10.81 14.10
CA LYS A 349 -31.35 -9.35 14.14
C LYS A 349 -29.99 -8.69 13.89
N LEU A 350 -29.96 -7.52 13.27
CA LEU A 350 -28.75 -6.72 13.22
C LEU A 350 -28.39 -6.22 14.61
N LEU A 351 -27.11 -6.24 14.93
CA LEU A 351 -26.55 -5.61 16.12
C LEU A 351 -26.51 -4.09 15.92
N LEU A 352 -27.68 -3.48 15.95
CA LEU A 352 -27.88 -2.05 15.75
C LEU A 352 -29.05 -1.58 16.61
N ALA A 353 -28.81 -0.58 17.47
CA ALA A 353 -29.85 -0.01 18.32
C ALA A 353 -30.94 0.65 17.45
N PRO A 354 -32.21 0.70 17.89
CA PRO A 354 -33.28 1.30 17.09
C PRO A 354 -32.98 2.72 16.64
N GLU A 355 -32.39 3.56 17.48
CA GLU A 355 -32.00 4.92 17.18
C GLU A 355 -30.78 5.00 16.23
N ASP A 356 -30.01 3.93 16.10
CA ASP A 356 -28.88 3.84 15.16
C ASP A 356 -29.27 3.17 13.85
N ALA A 357 -30.49 2.62 13.76
CA ALA A 357 -31.05 1.98 12.59
C ALA A 357 -31.92 2.93 11.72
N GLU A 358 -32.01 4.20 12.07
CA GLU A 358 -32.74 5.21 11.29
C GLU A 358 -32.16 5.34 9.88
N GLU A 359 -33.01 5.35 8.83
CA GLU A 359 -32.62 5.24 7.43
C GLU A 359 -31.61 6.31 6.97
N ASP A 360 -31.68 7.52 7.51
CA ASP A 360 -30.86 8.65 7.05
C ASP A 360 -29.51 8.77 7.79
N LEU A 361 -29.25 7.94 8.80
CA LEU A 361 -27.99 8.02 9.56
C LEU A 361 -26.79 7.53 8.76
N TRP A 362 -26.98 6.49 7.96
CA TRP A 362 -25.89 5.83 7.22
C TRP A 362 -26.19 5.84 5.73
N ASP A 363 -25.19 6.12 4.90
CA ASP A 363 -25.31 6.00 3.45
C ASP A 363 -25.46 4.53 3.03
N PHE A 364 -24.92 3.59 3.84
CA PHE A 364 -24.96 2.15 3.59
C PHE A 364 -24.64 1.34 4.85
N LEU A 365 -25.02 0.06 4.83
CA LEU A 365 -24.61 -0.94 5.80
C LEU A 365 -23.91 -2.09 5.09
N ILE A 366 -22.84 -2.60 5.67
CA ILE A 366 -22.13 -3.82 5.26
C ILE A 366 -22.51 -4.92 6.25
N GLY A 367 -23.07 -6.02 5.77
CA GLY A 367 -23.35 -7.19 6.61
C GLY A 367 -22.12 -8.08 6.70
N SER A 368 -21.70 -8.46 7.90
CA SER A 368 -20.57 -9.34 8.11
C SER A 368 -20.89 -10.54 8.97
N ILE A 369 -20.10 -11.61 8.80
CA ILE A 369 -20.16 -12.83 9.60
C ILE A 369 -18.81 -13.03 10.27
N HIS A 370 -18.55 -12.26 11.36
CA HIS A 370 -17.37 -12.47 12.19
C HIS A 370 -17.57 -13.64 13.15
N PHE A 371 -18.77 -13.78 13.63
CA PHE A 371 -19.17 -14.84 14.55
C PHE A 371 -20.47 -15.48 14.06
N ILE A 372 -20.62 -16.76 14.24
CA ILE A 372 -21.87 -17.49 13.94
C ILE A 372 -22.50 -17.93 15.26
N HIS A 373 -23.76 -17.55 15.44
CA HIS A 373 -24.57 -18.03 16.56
C HIS A 373 -24.61 -19.57 16.53
N ASP A 374 -24.44 -20.24 17.64
CA ASP A 374 -24.37 -21.69 17.81
C ASP A 374 -23.08 -22.40 17.33
N PHE A 375 -22.16 -21.70 16.66
CA PHE A 375 -20.85 -22.26 16.36
C PHE A 375 -20.01 -22.40 17.64
N ILE A 376 -19.45 -23.59 17.87
CA ILE A 376 -18.57 -23.89 19.01
C ILE A 376 -17.23 -24.39 18.45
N PRO A 377 -16.14 -23.61 18.59
CA PRO A 377 -14.81 -24.01 18.12
C PRO A 377 -14.40 -25.40 18.64
N GLY A 378 -13.92 -26.25 17.75
CA GLY A 378 -13.47 -27.62 18.08
C GLY A 378 -14.59 -28.63 18.41
N LYS A 379 -15.88 -28.23 18.36
CA LYS A 379 -17.02 -29.13 18.54
C LYS A 379 -17.95 -29.18 17.34
N THR A 380 -18.24 -28.03 16.74
CA THR A 380 -19.09 -27.94 15.54
C THR A 380 -18.34 -28.55 14.35
N THR A 381 -18.95 -29.49 13.70
CA THR A 381 -18.41 -30.15 12.48
C THR A 381 -18.45 -29.22 11.27
N GLN A 382 -17.67 -29.53 10.23
CA GLN A 382 -17.68 -28.79 8.96
C GLN A 382 -19.11 -28.64 8.40
N ALA A 383 -19.85 -29.75 8.29
CA ALA A 383 -21.21 -29.75 7.74
C ALA A 383 -22.23 -28.97 8.59
N GLU A 384 -22.06 -28.94 9.91
CA GLU A 384 -22.89 -28.13 10.80
C GLU A 384 -22.54 -26.64 10.63
N ALA A 385 -21.23 -26.30 10.53
CA ALA A 385 -20.79 -24.93 10.30
C ALA A 385 -21.32 -24.38 8.98
N GLU A 386 -21.33 -25.19 7.91
CA GLU A 386 -21.87 -24.81 6.61
C GLU A 386 -23.38 -24.50 6.68
N LYS A 387 -24.16 -25.29 7.41
CA LYS A 387 -25.59 -25.02 7.62
C LYS A 387 -25.83 -23.73 8.41
N LEU A 388 -25.06 -23.55 9.47
CA LEU A 388 -25.15 -22.32 10.29
C LEU A 388 -24.75 -21.08 9.48
N PHE A 389 -23.71 -21.19 8.68
CA PHE A 389 -23.27 -20.13 7.77
C PHE A 389 -24.36 -19.75 6.77
N LEU A 390 -24.94 -20.71 6.06
CA LEU A 390 -26.03 -20.44 5.10
C LEU A 390 -27.25 -19.80 5.77
N ARG A 391 -27.60 -20.22 6.98
CA ARG A 391 -28.68 -19.61 7.77
C ARG A 391 -28.37 -18.14 8.04
N ASP A 392 -27.16 -17.82 8.49
CA ASP A 392 -26.78 -16.45 8.84
C ASP A 392 -26.65 -15.57 7.58
N VAL A 393 -26.14 -16.10 6.47
CA VAL A 393 -26.18 -15.42 5.16
C VAL A 393 -27.62 -15.09 4.78
N GLU A 394 -28.53 -16.07 4.80
CA GLU A 394 -29.95 -15.86 4.46
C GLU A 394 -30.59 -14.75 5.34
N GLN A 395 -30.33 -14.79 6.64
CA GLN A 395 -30.84 -13.78 7.56
C GLN A 395 -30.29 -12.38 7.27
N LEU A 396 -28.99 -12.25 7.01
CA LEU A 396 -28.36 -10.96 6.65
C LEU A 396 -28.95 -10.38 5.36
N LEU A 397 -29.17 -11.22 4.34
CA LEU A 397 -29.67 -10.76 3.04
C LEU A 397 -31.14 -10.28 3.06
N HIS A 398 -31.90 -10.58 4.13
CA HIS A 398 -33.22 -10.02 4.37
C HIS A 398 -33.20 -8.65 5.09
N LEU A 399 -32.01 -8.18 5.49
CA LEU A 399 -31.83 -6.93 6.22
C LEU A 399 -31.28 -5.83 5.29
N PRO A 400 -31.36 -4.54 5.65
CA PRO A 400 -31.03 -3.43 4.75
C PRO A 400 -29.53 -3.23 4.52
N ILE A 401 -28.79 -4.30 4.25
CA ILE A 401 -27.39 -4.24 3.88
C ILE A 401 -27.21 -4.05 2.37
N LYS A 402 -26.11 -3.42 1.97
CA LYS A 402 -25.74 -3.22 0.55
C LYS A 402 -24.67 -4.19 0.07
N VAL A 403 -23.85 -4.67 0.98
CA VAL A 403 -22.69 -5.52 0.70
C VAL A 403 -22.63 -6.63 1.73
N LEU A 404 -22.32 -7.86 1.31
CA LEU A 404 -21.90 -8.95 2.19
C LEU A 404 -20.36 -8.96 2.25
N ALA A 405 -19.83 -8.62 3.42
CA ALA A 405 -18.39 -8.51 3.65
C ALA A 405 -17.73 -9.89 3.65
N HIS A 406 -16.53 -9.96 3.04
CA HIS A 406 -15.63 -11.14 3.09
C HIS A 406 -16.33 -12.49 3.31
N PRO A 407 -17.23 -12.93 2.40
CA PRO A 407 -18.28 -13.92 2.65
C PRO A 407 -17.84 -15.23 3.30
N PHE A 408 -16.65 -15.72 2.97
CA PHE A 408 -16.14 -17.02 3.47
C PHE A 408 -15.01 -16.91 4.48
N ARG A 409 -14.65 -15.68 4.94
CA ARG A 409 -13.57 -15.45 5.93
C ARG A 409 -13.77 -16.24 7.23
N PHE A 410 -15.01 -16.40 7.66
CA PHE A 410 -15.37 -17.18 8.85
C PHE A 410 -14.74 -18.58 8.87
N PHE A 411 -14.77 -19.31 7.74
CA PHE A 411 -14.20 -20.65 7.66
C PHE A 411 -12.69 -20.66 7.90
N THR A 412 -11.97 -19.74 7.25
CA THR A 412 -10.52 -19.60 7.44
C THR A 412 -10.17 -19.27 8.90
N TRP A 413 -10.87 -18.34 9.52
CA TRP A 413 -10.64 -17.96 10.91
C TRP A 413 -11.01 -19.04 11.91
N SER A 414 -11.99 -19.86 11.57
CA SER A 414 -12.40 -21.01 12.37
C SER A 414 -11.57 -22.27 12.12
N HIS A 415 -10.50 -22.17 11.32
CA HIS A 415 -9.67 -23.32 10.89
C HIS A 415 -10.47 -24.44 10.21
N LEU A 416 -11.50 -24.07 9.46
CA LEU A 416 -12.32 -24.94 8.63
C LEU A 416 -11.96 -24.77 7.15
N GLU A 417 -12.27 -25.81 6.35
CA GLU A 417 -12.11 -25.70 4.90
C GLU A 417 -13.15 -24.73 4.30
N THR A 418 -12.72 -23.87 3.36
CA THR A 418 -13.66 -23.03 2.62
C THR A 418 -14.54 -23.90 1.72
N PRO A 419 -15.87 -23.91 1.94
CA PRO A 419 -16.78 -24.84 1.25
C PRO A 419 -17.12 -24.34 -0.17
N LYS A 420 -16.23 -24.60 -1.14
CA LYS A 420 -16.39 -24.12 -2.53
C LYS A 420 -17.69 -24.59 -3.20
N HIS A 421 -18.23 -25.72 -2.78
CA HIS A 421 -19.52 -26.22 -3.28
C HIS A 421 -20.69 -25.32 -2.92
N LEU A 422 -20.54 -24.40 -1.94
CA LEU A 422 -21.53 -23.39 -1.57
C LEU A 422 -21.45 -22.12 -2.41
N TYR A 423 -20.42 -21.93 -3.24
CA TYR A 423 -20.28 -20.72 -4.07
C TYR A 423 -21.51 -20.46 -4.94
N PRO A 424 -22.06 -21.43 -5.69
CA PRO A 424 -23.27 -21.20 -6.48
C PRO A 424 -24.51 -20.85 -5.64
N VAL A 425 -24.62 -21.42 -4.44
CA VAL A 425 -25.76 -21.19 -3.54
C VAL A 425 -25.72 -19.77 -2.99
N VAL A 426 -24.55 -19.36 -2.45
CA VAL A 426 -24.39 -17.99 -1.90
C VAL A 426 -24.51 -16.94 -3.01
N ALA A 427 -23.95 -17.19 -4.19
CA ALA A 427 -24.08 -16.27 -5.32
C ALA A 427 -25.55 -16.14 -5.81
N GLU A 428 -26.36 -17.19 -5.76
CA GLU A 428 -27.81 -17.14 -6.04
C GLU A 428 -28.52 -16.26 -5.00
N MET A 429 -28.27 -16.52 -3.72
CA MET A 429 -28.88 -15.73 -2.63
C MET A 429 -28.54 -14.24 -2.74
N LEU A 430 -27.30 -13.89 -3.11
CA LEU A 430 -26.87 -12.52 -3.37
C LEU A 430 -27.59 -11.91 -4.57
N ALA A 431 -27.74 -12.66 -5.66
CA ALA A 431 -28.46 -12.22 -6.85
C ALA A 431 -29.93 -11.92 -6.54
N ASP A 432 -30.61 -12.82 -5.81
CA ASP A 432 -32.00 -12.67 -5.43
C ASP A 432 -32.26 -11.48 -4.50
N SER A 433 -31.29 -11.17 -3.61
CA SER A 433 -31.38 -10.05 -2.66
C SER A 433 -30.91 -8.71 -3.23
N GLY A 434 -30.18 -8.71 -4.33
CA GLY A 434 -29.53 -7.51 -4.89
C GLY A 434 -28.38 -6.97 -4.06
N VAL A 435 -27.83 -7.78 -3.14
CA VAL A 435 -26.67 -7.45 -2.29
C VAL A 435 -25.37 -7.77 -3.01
N ALA A 436 -24.39 -6.87 -2.94
CA ALA A 436 -23.09 -7.06 -3.58
C ALA A 436 -22.19 -8.02 -2.79
N ALA A 437 -21.31 -8.75 -3.50
CA ALA A 437 -20.28 -9.58 -2.90
C ALA A 437 -18.97 -8.78 -2.76
N GLU A 438 -18.33 -8.83 -1.59
CA GLU A 438 -17.06 -8.15 -1.36
C GLU A 438 -15.86 -8.97 -1.83
N ILE A 439 -14.89 -8.29 -2.47
CA ILE A 439 -13.51 -8.74 -2.59
C ILE A 439 -12.71 -8.11 -1.46
N ASN A 440 -12.04 -8.94 -0.67
CA ASN A 440 -11.29 -8.54 0.51
C ASN A 440 -9.97 -9.29 0.61
N PHE A 441 -8.90 -8.61 1.02
CA PHE A 441 -7.57 -9.19 1.22
C PHE A 441 -7.00 -8.94 2.62
N HIS A 442 -7.75 -8.28 3.50
CA HIS A 442 -7.36 -8.16 4.90
C HIS A 442 -7.61 -9.49 5.64
N ALA A 443 -6.51 -10.11 6.12
CA ALA A 443 -6.54 -11.40 6.85
C ALA A 443 -7.32 -12.54 6.17
N TYR A 444 -7.57 -12.44 4.85
CA TYR A 444 -8.33 -13.37 4.03
C TYR A 444 -7.92 -13.21 2.57
N GLN A 445 -8.14 -14.23 1.76
CA GLN A 445 -7.99 -14.15 0.31
C GLN A 445 -9.29 -14.56 -0.35
N SER A 446 -9.94 -13.61 -1.01
CA SER A 446 -11.10 -13.89 -1.86
C SER A 446 -10.75 -14.88 -2.98
N ASP A 447 -11.70 -15.74 -3.37
CA ASP A 447 -11.49 -16.77 -4.38
C ASP A 447 -12.04 -16.29 -5.74
N ALA A 448 -11.23 -16.41 -6.79
CA ALA A 448 -11.62 -16.02 -8.14
C ALA A 448 -12.81 -16.83 -8.69
N ASP A 449 -12.96 -18.08 -8.25
CA ASP A 449 -14.08 -18.93 -8.69
C ASP A 449 -15.39 -18.46 -8.08
N PHE A 450 -15.38 -18.01 -6.81
CA PHE A 450 -16.56 -17.40 -6.19
C PHE A 450 -16.94 -16.10 -6.91
N ILE A 451 -15.97 -15.22 -7.17
CA ILE A 451 -16.22 -13.95 -7.85
C ILE A 451 -16.74 -14.16 -9.26
N ARG A 452 -16.19 -15.14 -10.01
CA ARG A 452 -16.69 -15.52 -11.33
C ARG A 452 -18.14 -15.98 -11.25
N THR A 453 -18.47 -16.84 -10.29
CA THR A 453 -19.84 -17.33 -10.08
C THR A 453 -20.81 -16.18 -9.76
N CYS A 454 -20.39 -15.21 -8.94
CA CYS A 454 -21.18 -13.99 -8.67
C CYS A 454 -21.46 -13.19 -9.95
N ILE A 455 -20.43 -12.97 -10.77
CA ILE A 455 -20.56 -12.22 -12.02
C ILE A 455 -21.49 -12.90 -13.01
N GLU A 456 -21.37 -14.24 -13.15
CA GLU A 456 -22.26 -15.04 -14.00
C GLU A 456 -23.75 -14.95 -13.59
N LYS A 457 -23.99 -14.65 -12.30
CA LYS A 457 -25.33 -14.43 -11.75
C LYS A 457 -25.73 -12.95 -11.66
N ASN A 458 -24.96 -12.05 -12.27
CA ASN A 458 -25.16 -10.60 -12.25
C ASN A 458 -25.09 -9.95 -10.85
N VAL A 459 -24.42 -10.59 -9.89
CA VAL A 459 -24.13 -9.98 -8.59
C VAL A 459 -23.06 -8.91 -8.78
N LYS A 460 -23.28 -7.72 -8.23
CA LYS A 460 -22.28 -6.65 -8.22
C LYS A 460 -21.13 -6.99 -7.27
N ILE A 461 -19.93 -6.55 -7.62
CA ILE A 461 -18.72 -6.81 -6.83
C ILE A 461 -18.28 -5.53 -6.12
N ALA A 462 -18.26 -5.57 -4.80
CA ALA A 462 -17.73 -4.51 -3.95
C ALA A 462 -16.21 -4.68 -3.80
N VAL A 463 -15.45 -3.64 -4.12
CA VAL A 463 -14.01 -3.59 -3.87
C VAL A 463 -13.81 -2.94 -2.50
N ALA A 464 -13.02 -3.57 -1.65
CA ALA A 464 -12.87 -3.13 -0.26
C ALA A 464 -11.45 -3.34 0.24
N SER A 465 -10.82 -2.30 0.77
CA SER A 465 -9.51 -2.42 1.40
C SER A 465 -9.60 -3.13 2.74
N ASP A 466 -10.70 -2.97 3.47
CA ASP A 466 -10.86 -3.38 4.86
C ASP A 466 -9.66 -2.92 5.70
N ALA A 467 -9.22 -1.68 5.42
CA ALA A 467 -7.95 -1.17 5.92
C ALA A 467 -8.00 -0.96 7.43
N HIS A 468 -7.04 -1.56 8.11
CA HIS A 468 -6.77 -1.43 9.56
C HIS A 468 -5.42 -0.73 9.81
N ALA A 469 -4.61 -0.62 8.77
CA ALA A 469 -3.35 0.11 8.77
C ALA A 469 -3.27 1.07 7.60
N ILE A 470 -2.64 2.22 7.81
CA ILE A 470 -2.64 3.32 6.84
C ILE A 470 -2.07 2.93 5.46
N GLN A 471 -1.12 2.01 5.40
CA GLN A 471 -0.54 1.55 4.13
C GLN A 471 -1.48 0.66 3.31
N GLU A 472 -2.54 0.12 3.89
CA GLU A 472 -3.54 -0.71 3.20
C GLU A 472 -4.50 0.16 2.38
N VAL A 473 -4.73 1.41 2.80
CA VAL A 473 -5.63 2.36 2.13
C VAL A 473 -5.24 2.57 0.67
N GLY A 474 -6.15 2.32 -0.26
CA GLY A 474 -5.92 2.48 -1.70
C GLY A 474 -5.00 1.41 -2.31
N GLU A 475 -4.75 0.28 -1.64
CA GLU A 475 -3.98 -0.84 -2.18
C GLU A 475 -4.93 -1.88 -2.80
N PHE A 476 -5.17 -1.77 -4.11
CA PHE A 476 -6.15 -2.60 -4.82
C PHE A 476 -5.56 -3.54 -5.88
N ILE A 477 -4.22 -3.67 -5.94
CA ILE A 477 -3.60 -4.58 -6.92
C ILE A 477 -4.05 -6.03 -6.75
N PRO A 478 -4.13 -6.61 -5.53
CA PRO A 478 -4.65 -7.97 -5.39
C PRO A 478 -6.09 -8.10 -5.87
N HIS A 479 -6.95 -7.11 -5.60
CA HIS A 479 -8.34 -7.06 -6.07
C HIS A 479 -8.44 -7.05 -7.60
N ILE A 480 -7.64 -6.19 -8.24
CA ILE A 480 -7.59 -6.08 -9.71
C ILE A 480 -7.07 -7.38 -10.33
N ASN A 481 -6.07 -8.00 -9.72
CA ASN A 481 -5.54 -9.28 -10.20
C ASN A 481 -6.58 -10.40 -10.05
N LEU A 482 -7.34 -10.42 -8.96
CA LEU A 482 -8.43 -11.37 -8.77
C LEU A 482 -9.54 -11.17 -9.80
N LEU A 483 -9.95 -9.93 -10.05
CA LEU A 483 -10.93 -9.60 -11.09
C LEU A 483 -10.47 -10.08 -12.46
N LYS A 484 -9.19 -9.89 -12.80
CA LYS A 484 -8.62 -10.43 -14.06
C LYS A 484 -8.70 -11.95 -14.11
N GLN A 485 -8.37 -12.65 -13.01
CA GLN A 485 -8.48 -14.12 -12.91
C GLN A 485 -9.95 -14.59 -13.04
N ALA A 486 -10.90 -13.80 -12.56
CA ALA A 486 -12.32 -14.05 -12.74
C ALA A 486 -12.84 -13.68 -14.15
N GLY A 487 -11.97 -13.19 -15.07
CA GLY A 487 -12.32 -12.83 -16.43
C GLY A 487 -12.77 -11.38 -16.65
N VAL A 488 -12.63 -10.52 -15.65
CA VAL A 488 -13.04 -9.11 -15.71
C VAL A 488 -11.91 -8.24 -16.25
N THR A 489 -12.20 -7.45 -17.27
CA THR A 489 -11.29 -6.44 -17.80
C THR A 489 -11.68 -5.05 -17.25
N PRO A 490 -10.75 -4.07 -17.24
CA PRO A 490 -11.07 -2.72 -16.78
C PRO A 490 -12.25 -2.05 -17.50
N LYS A 491 -12.51 -2.40 -18.75
CA LYS A 491 -13.66 -1.91 -19.51
C LYS A 491 -15.01 -2.37 -18.94
N MET A 492 -15.03 -3.48 -18.22
CA MET A 492 -16.20 -4.05 -17.60
C MET A 492 -16.49 -3.49 -16.21
N PHE A 493 -15.56 -2.73 -15.61
CA PHE A 493 -15.69 -2.22 -14.25
C PHE A 493 -17.01 -1.47 -13.99
N PRO A 494 -17.50 -0.56 -14.86
CA PRO A 494 -18.77 0.13 -14.64
C PRO A 494 -19.97 -0.82 -14.53
N ASP A 495 -19.93 -1.96 -15.24
CA ASP A 495 -21.01 -2.94 -15.25
C ASP A 495 -20.90 -3.98 -14.15
N VAL A 496 -19.70 -4.27 -13.67
CA VAL A 496 -19.42 -5.34 -12.70
C VAL A 496 -19.30 -4.79 -11.28
N LEU A 497 -18.61 -3.65 -11.11
CA LEU A 497 -18.34 -3.13 -9.77
C LEU A 497 -19.58 -2.46 -9.17
N PHE A 498 -19.70 -2.56 -7.86
CA PHE A 498 -20.68 -1.82 -7.10
C PHE A 498 -20.33 -0.32 -7.11
N SER A 499 -21.36 0.50 -7.25
CA SER A 499 -21.27 1.96 -7.12
C SER A 499 -22.56 2.48 -6.48
N PHE A 500 -22.47 3.58 -5.77
CA PHE A 500 -23.66 4.31 -5.33
C PHE A 500 -24.33 4.96 -6.56
N THR A 501 -25.59 4.67 -6.75
CA THR A 501 -26.44 5.30 -7.79
C THR A 501 -26.90 6.68 -7.37
#